data_58208b49502f534c8f09edc6c4df5829
#
_entry.id   58208b49502f534c8f09edc6c4df5829
#
_cell.length_a   1.000
_cell.length_b   1.000
_cell.length_c   1.000
_cell.angle_alpha   90.00
_cell.angle_beta   90.00
_cell.angle_gamma   90.00
#
_symmetry.space_group_name_H-M   'P 1'
#
loop_
_entity.id
_entity.type
_entity.pdbx_description
1 polymer ?
#
loop_
_entity_poly.entity_id
_entity_poly.type
_entity_poly.pdbx_seq_one_letter_code
_entity_poly.pdbx_strand_id
1 'polypeptide(L)'
;QVWIGVTDEGLVSRTADDKQPKHSGNDAPRWLVKAATTDTIYFVAKSGRAAAVAAHIIPQAEKLSQGSMFYKVSPLTENDSLAAVFALPSRKSALPEETCILTTTRFGMIKKSLVSELPGPSSQAFVLVKVNEGDRLISVGLTDNKKKEILLVTAMGMAIRFKEDDVRPMGLVAAGVNGMKLDDKDEVVGAEIFPTN
;
A
#
# COMPACT_ATOMS: atom_id res chain seq x y z
N GLN A 1 4.26 -11.71 17.12
CA GLN A 1 4.65 -11.18 15.82
C GLN A 1 4.67 -12.30 14.80
N VAL A 2 4.29 -11.99 13.57
CA VAL A 2 4.32 -12.88 12.41
C VAL A 2 4.81 -12.10 11.18
N TRP A 3 5.24 -12.82 10.17
CA TRP A 3 5.49 -12.26 8.85
C TRP A 3 4.37 -12.66 7.90
N ILE A 4 3.91 -11.71 7.11
CA ILE A 4 2.91 -11.91 6.08
C ILE A 4 3.60 -11.71 4.74
N GLY A 5 3.62 -12.77 3.94
CA GLY A 5 4.14 -12.75 2.58
C GLY A 5 3.00 -12.72 1.57
N VAL A 6 3.18 -11.94 0.51
CA VAL A 6 2.24 -11.89 -0.63
C VAL A 6 3.03 -11.98 -1.92
N THR A 7 2.70 -12.94 -2.79
CA THR A 7 3.32 -13.08 -4.11
C THR A 7 2.79 -12.05 -5.10
N ASP A 8 3.43 -11.93 -6.24
CA ASP A 8 2.96 -11.06 -7.32
C ASP A 8 1.60 -11.52 -7.89
N GLU A 9 1.35 -12.83 -7.91
CA GLU A 9 0.06 -13.42 -8.30
C GLU A 9 -1.04 -13.25 -7.25
N GLY A 10 -0.69 -12.83 -6.03
CA GLY A 10 -1.64 -12.56 -4.96
C GLY A 10 -1.88 -13.70 -3.99
N LEU A 11 -1.03 -14.73 -3.95
CA LEU A 11 -1.02 -15.71 -2.86
C LEU A 11 -0.56 -15.03 -1.57
N VAL A 12 -1.27 -15.25 -0.48
CA VAL A 12 -0.95 -14.68 0.84
C VAL A 12 -0.91 -15.77 1.90
N SER A 13 0.09 -15.69 2.77
CA SER A 13 0.19 -16.50 3.97
C SER A 13 0.90 -15.75 5.09
N ARG A 14 0.77 -16.24 6.31
CA ARG A 14 1.53 -15.76 7.47
C ARG A 14 2.38 -16.87 8.06
N THR A 15 3.50 -16.50 8.68
CA THR A 15 4.31 -17.42 9.48
C THR A 15 3.63 -17.80 10.80
N ALA A 16 4.11 -18.86 11.44
CA ALA A 16 3.66 -19.27 12.77
C ALA A 16 4.19 -18.33 13.88
N ASP A 17 5.40 -17.83 13.68
CA ASP A 17 6.16 -17.01 14.63
C ASP A 17 6.82 -15.81 13.92
N ASP A 18 7.68 -15.09 14.61
CA ASP A 18 8.36 -13.90 14.08
C ASP A 18 9.69 -14.20 13.37
N LYS A 19 9.99 -15.46 13.08
CA LYS A 19 11.13 -15.79 12.24
C LYS A 19 10.86 -15.39 10.81
N GLN A 20 11.75 -14.55 10.28
CA GLN A 20 11.64 -14.16 8.88
C GLN A 20 11.75 -15.41 7.99
N PRO A 21 10.75 -15.62 7.12
CA PRO A 21 10.76 -16.78 6.24
C PRO A 21 11.93 -16.70 5.26
N LYS A 22 12.56 -17.85 5.02
CA LYS A 22 13.56 -17.97 3.95
C LYS A 22 12.83 -18.22 2.65
N HIS A 23 13.04 -17.37 1.68
CA HIS A 23 12.46 -17.50 0.36
C HIS A 23 13.53 -17.87 -0.66
N SER A 24 13.17 -18.76 -1.58
CA SER A 24 14.04 -19.15 -2.70
C SER A 24 13.20 -19.42 -3.95
N GLY A 25 13.72 -19.08 -5.11
CA GLY A 25 13.08 -19.36 -6.39
C GLY A 25 11.74 -18.62 -6.56
N ASN A 26 10.75 -19.33 -7.08
CA ASN A 26 9.43 -18.77 -7.42
C ASN A 26 8.53 -18.43 -6.21
N ASP A 27 8.96 -18.76 -4.99
CA ASP A 27 8.24 -18.44 -3.74
C ASP A 27 8.65 -17.07 -3.15
N ALA A 28 9.38 -16.25 -3.88
CA ALA A 28 9.77 -14.92 -3.40
C ALA A 28 8.53 -14.01 -3.26
N PRO A 29 8.26 -13.46 -2.08
CA PRO A 29 7.16 -12.51 -1.92
C PRO A 29 7.49 -11.19 -2.59
N ARG A 30 6.48 -10.58 -3.21
CA ARG A 30 6.56 -9.18 -3.63
C ARG A 30 6.47 -8.24 -2.44
N TRP A 31 5.61 -8.58 -1.48
CA TRP A 31 5.48 -7.85 -0.22
C TRP A 31 5.73 -8.80 0.94
N LEU A 32 6.57 -8.36 1.84
CA LEU A 32 6.87 -9.06 3.09
C LEU A 32 6.68 -8.08 4.25
N VAL A 33 5.63 -8.31 5.05
CA VAL A 33 5.17 -7.37 6.07
C VAL A 33 5.27 -8.03 7.44
N LYS A 34 5.95 -7.39 8.38
CA LYS A 34 5.94 -7.80 9.79
C LYS A 34 4.76 -7.18 10.51
N ALA A 35 3.99 -7.98 11.25
CA ALA A 35 2.80 -7.56 11.95
C ALA A 35 2.57 -8.37 13.24
N ALA A 36 1.82 -7.81 14.19
CA ALA A 36 1.20 -8.61 15.23
C ALA A 36 -0.04 -9.32 14.66
N THR A 37 -0.42 -10.46 15.23
CA THR A 37 -1.64 -11.18 14.81
C THR A 37 -2.91 -10.37 15.05
N THR A 38 -2.86 -9.36 15.91
CA THR A 38 -3.92 -8.40 16.19
C THR A 38 -3.96 -7.21 15.23
N ASP A 39 -2.92 -7.02 14.42
CA ASP A 39 -2.83 -5.87 13.52
C ASP A 39 -3.79 -6.01 12.33
N THR A 40 -4.03 -4.90 11.68
CA THR A 40 -4.83 -4.82 10.46
C THR A 40 -3.93 -4.80 9.24
N ILE A 41 -4.16 -5.71 8.32
CA ILE A 41 -3.48 -5.78 7.04
C ILE A 41 -4.36 -5.11 5.99
N TYR A 42 -3.75 -4.21 5.24
CA TYR A 42 -4.39 -3.51 4.14
C TYR A 42 -3.88 -4.06 2.81
N PHE A 43 -4.80 -4.57 2.02
CA PHE A 43 -4.58 -4.91 0.61
C PHE A 43 -5.09 -3.75 -0.24
N VAL A 44 -4.23 -3.16 -1.03
CA VAL A 44 -4.58 -2.02 -1.89
C VAL A 44 -4.46 -2.42 -3.34
N ALA A 45 -5.56 -2.31 -4.07
CA ALA A 45 -5.63 -2.61 -5.49
C ALA A 45 -5.16 -1.43 -6.35
N LYS A 46 -4.70 -1.71 -7.56
CA LYS A 46 -4.30 -0.70 -8.57
C LYS A 46 -5.44 0.24 -8.96
N SER A 47 -6.68 -0.19 -8.77
CA SER A 47 -7.90 0.62 -8.95
C SER A 47 -8.12 1.68 -7.86
N GLY A 48 -7.31 1.67 -6.79
CA GLY A 48 -7.50 2.54 -5.63
C GLY A 48 -8.50 2.00 -4.60
N ARG A 49 -9.13 0.85 -4.86
CA ARG A 49 -9.91 0.11 -3.86
C ARG A 49 -8.98 -0.55 -2.87
N ALA A 50 -9.44 -0.73 -1.64
CA ALA A 50 -8.67 -1.39 -0.60
C ALA A 50 -9.55 -2.24 0.30
N ALA A 51 -8.92 -3.18 0.99
CA ALA A 51 -9.54 -4.01 2.00
C ALA A 51 -8.71 -4.00 3.28
N ALA A 52 -9.37 -4.00 4.41
CA ALA A 52 -8.77 -4.10 5.74
C ALA A 52 -9.13 -5.46 6.34
N VAL A 53 -8.14 -6.26 6.68
CA VAL A 53 -8.28 -7.64 7.17
C VAL A 53 -7.47 -7.82 8.45
N ALA A 54 -8.02 -8.50 9.45
CA ALA A 54 -7.26 -8.81 10.64
C ALA A 54 -6.16 -9.84 10.31
N ALA A 55 -4.95 -9.61 10.78
CA ALA A 55 -3.78 -10.44 10.45
C ALA A 55 -3.96 -11.93 10.80
N HIS A 56 -4.72 -12.24 11.88
CA HIS A 56 -4.96 -13.62 12.30
C HIS A 56 -5.86 -14.42 11.32
N ILE A 57 -6.64 -13.75 10.46
CA ILE A 57 -7.49 -14.41 9.45
C ILE A 57 -6.65 -14.95 8.29
N ILE A 58 -5.49 -14.35 8.04
CA ILE A 58 -4.59 -14.80 6.99
C ILE A 58 -4.10 -16.22 7.32
N PRO A 59 -4.22 -17.19 6.39
CA PRO A 59 -3.85 -18.56 6.67
C PRO A 59 -2.36 -18.69 7.01
N GLN A 60 -2.08 -19.52 8.02
CA GLN A 60 -0.71 -19.88 8.37
C GLN A 60 -0.21 -20.94 7.39
N ALA A 61 0.98 -20.75 6.84
CA ALA A 61 1.63 -21.72 5.99
C ALA A 61 3.16 -21.64 6.14
N GLU A 62 3.84 -22.78 5.97
CA GLU A 62 5.30 -22.84 5.99
C GLU A 62 5.90 -22.25 4.70
N LYS A 63 5.20 -22.45 3.58
CA LYS A 63 5.57 -21.94 2.26
C LYS A 63 4.51 -21.01 1.75
N LEU A 64 4.93 -19.94 1.09
CA LEU A 64 4.01 -18.95 0.53
C LEU A 64 3.08 -19.56 -0.54
N SER A 65 3.57 -20.52 -1.32
CA SER A 65 2.79 -21.29 -2.30
C SER A 65 1.63 -22.11 -1.71
N GLN A 66 1.65 -22.36 -0.39
CA GLN A 66 0.56 -23.04 0.34
C GLN A 66 -0.47 -22.06 0.91
N GLY A 67 -0.31 -20.78 0.64
CA GLY A 67 -1.23 -19.73 1.07
C GLY A 67 -2.59 -19.77 0.35
N SER A 68 -3.34 -18.71 0.53
CA SER A 68 -4.62 -18.50 -0.13
C SER A 68 -4.54 -17.26 -1.01
N MET A 69 -5.37 -17.18 -2.04
CA MET A 69 -5.48 -15.94 -2.83
C MET A 69 -6.06 -14.82 -1.97
N PHE A 70 -5.52 -13.60 -2.12
CA PHE A 70 -5.92 -12.44 -1.32
C PHE A 70 -7.44 -12.17 -1.38
N TYR A 71 -8.08 -12.42 -2.52
CA TYR A 71 -9.52 -12.23 -2.70
C TYR A 71 -10.38 -13.31 -2.00
N LYS A 72 -9.79 -14.39 -1.50
CA LYS A 72 -10.49 -15.38 -0.67
C LYS A 72 -10.46 -15.02 0.83
N VAL A 73 -9.55 -14.16 1.23
CA VAL A 73 -9.36 -13.71 2.63
C VAL A 73 -9.74 -12.24 2.83
N SER A 74 -10.10 -11.54 1.77
CA SER A 74 -10.47 -10.12 1.80
C SER A 74 -11.68 -9.86 0.90
N PRO A 75 -12.38 -8.73 1.04
CA PRO A 75 -13.50 -8.33 0.19
C PRO A 75 -13.10 -7.77 -1.19
N LEU A 76 -11.83 -7.83 -1.57
CA LEU A 76 -11.40 -7.59 -2.96
C LEU A 76 -11.79 -8.77 -3.84
N THR A 77 -11.77 -8.59 -5.15
CA THR A 77 -12.17 -9.60 -6.13
C THR A 77 -10.95 -10.18 -6.87
N GLU A 78 -11.13 -11.28 -7.56
CA GLU A 78 -10.09 -11.89 -8.41
C GLU A 78 -9.65 -10.99 -9.57
N ASN A 79 -10.48 -10.01 -9.97
CA ASN A 79 -10.15 -9.03 -11.00
C ASN A 79 -9.31 -7.86 -10.47
N ASP A 80 -9.15 -7.74 -9.16
CA ASP A 80 -8.30 -6.73 -8.56
C ASP A 80 -6.83 -7.15 -8.66
N SER A 81 -5.97 -6.22 -9.05
CA SER A 81 -4.50 -6.40 -9.00
C SER A 81 -3.94 -5.57 -7.86
N LEU A 82 -3.11 -6.16 -7.01
CA LEU A 82 -2.54 -5.44 -5.88
C LEU A 82 -1.48 -4.42 -6.32
N ALA A 83 -1.53 -3.24 -5.71
CA ALA A 83 -0.51 -2.20 -5.81
C ALA A 83 0.36 -2.15 -4.56
N ALA A 84 -0.21 -2.45 -3.38
CA ALA A 84 0.52 -2.46 -2.11
C ALA A 84 -0.14 -3.35 -1.07
N VAL A 85 0.68 -3.80 -0.11
CA VAL A 85 0.24 -4.47 1.11
C VAL A 85 1.02 -3.87 2.28
N PHE A 86 0.33 -3.47 3.33
CA PHE A 86 0.96 -2.94 4.54
C PHE A 86 0.15 -3.29 5.80
N ALA A 87 0.79 -3.19 6.95
CA ALA A 87 0.17 -3.43 8.24
C ALA A 87 0.08 -2.14 9.06
N LEU A 88 -1.00 -2.00 9.79
CA LEU A 88 -1.13 -0.99 10.83
C LEU A 88 -1.55 -1.63 12.15
N PRO A 89 -1.10 -1.09 13.30
CA PRO A 89 -1.55 -1.58 14.58
C PRO A 89 -3.07 -1.46 14.70
N SER A 90 -3.71 -2.43 15.37
CA SER A 90 -5.15 -2.45 15.60
C SER A 90 -5.64 -1.17 16.31
N ARG A 91 -4.79 -0.64 17.21
CA ARG A 91 -5.01 0.67 17.83
C ARG A 91 -4.21 1.72 17.09
N LYS A 92 -4.86 2.43 16.17
CA LYS A 92 -4.21 3.50 15.40
C LYS A 92 -3.67 4.64 16.28
N SER A 93 -4.22 4.81 17.50
CA SER A 93 -3.68 5.74 18.50
C SER A 93 -2.25 5.42 18.96
N ALA A 94 -1.72 4.24 18.62
CA ALA A 94 -0.31 3.91 18.82
C ALA A 94 0.62 4.58 17.79
N LEU A 95 0.06 5.13 16.72
CA LEU A 95 0.78 5.89 15.70
C LEU A 95 0.70 7.40 16.00
N PRO A 96 1.69 8.20 15.55
CA PRO A 96 1.58 9.64 15.58
C PRO A 96 0.29 10.11 14.89
N GLU A 97 -0.41 11.11 15.44
CA GLU A 97 -1.70 11.60 14.92
C GLU A 97 -1.62 12.04 13.45
N GLU A 98 -0.48 12.57 13.05
CA GLU A 98 -0.22 13.04 11.68
C GLU A 98 0.24 11.95 10.73
N THR A 99 0.22 10.68 11.14
CA THR A 99 0.59 9.58 10.24
C THR A 99 -0.37 9.55 9.06
N CYS A 100 0.21 9.59 7.86
CA CYS A 100 -0.52 9.60 6.61
C CYS A 100 -0.14 8.43 5.72
N ILE A 101 -1.02 8.14 4.78
CA ILE A 101 -0.74 7.32 3.61
C ILE A 101 -0.59 8.26 2.42
N LEU A 102 0.52 8.11 1.71
CA LEU A 102 0.76 8.74 0.43
C LEU A 102 0.49 7.74 -0.67
N THR A 103 -0.31 8.11 -1.65
CA THR A 103 -0.60 7.30 -2.84
C THR A 103 -0.17 8.04 -4.09
N THR A 104 0.41 7.32 -5.05
CA THR A 104 0.86 7.89 -6.34
C THR A 104 0.32 7.04 -7.48
N THR A 105 -0.22 7.67 -8.52
CA THR A 105 -0.71 6.99 -9.71
C THR A 105 0.26 7.11 -10.89
N ARG A 106 0.05 6.26 -11.89
CA ARG A 106 0.83 6.25 -13.13
C ARG A 106 0.81 7.59 -13.86
N PHE A 107 -0.31 8.31 -13.81
CA PHE A 107 -0.43 9.63 -14.46
C PHE A 107 0.01 10.78 -13.55
N GLY A 108 0.74 10.50 -12.47
CA GLY A 108 1.37 11.51 -11.64
C GLY A 108 0.45 12.17 -10.63
N MET A 109 -0.77 11.63 -10.43
CA MET A 109 -1.62 12.08 -9.33
C MET A 109 -1.04 11.62 -8.01
N ILE A 110 -1.00 12.50 -7.03
CA ILE A 110 -0.52 12.21 -5.68
C ILE A 110 -1.57 12.62 -4.66
N LYS A 111 -1.72 11.79 -3.63
CA LYS A 111 -2.68 12.06 -2.55
C LYS A 111 -2.11 11.63 -1.21
N LYS A 112 -2.34 12.47 -0.20
CA LYS A 112 -2.05 12.17 1.19
C LYS A 112 -3.37 12.06 1.97
N SER A 113 -3.54 11.00 2.77
CA SER A 113 -4.71 10.78 3.62
C SER A 113 -4.28 10.38 5.01
N LEU A 114 -5.01 10.84 6.04
CA LEU A 114 -4.73 10.46 7.41
C LEU A 114 -5.01 8.96 7.64
N VAL A 115 -4.10 8.28 8.33
CA VAL A 115 -4.28 6.87 8.74
C VAL A 115 -5.49 6.71 9.65
N SER A 116 -5.83 7.73 10.44
CA SER A 116 -7.01 7.73 11.31
C SER A 116 -8.33 7.56 10.55
N GLU A 117 -8.40 7.98 9.28
CA GLU A 117 -9.60 7.85 8.44
C GLU A 117 -9.79 6.44 7.86
N LEU A 118 -8.76 5.58 7.89
CA LEU A 118 -8.88 4.24 7.34
C LEU A 118 -9.88 3.40 8.15
N PRO A 119 -10.73 2.59 7.51
CA PRO A 119 -11.57 1.64 8.24
C PRO A 119 -10.73 0.55 8.91
N GLY A 120 -11.25 -0.02 10.00
CA GLY A 120 -10.76 -1.28 10.55
C GLY A 120 -11.14 -2.49 9.70
N PRO A 121 -10.79 -3.72 10.16
CA PRO A 121 -11.18 -4.95 9.47
C PRO A 121 -12.68 -5.00 9.19
N SER A 122 -13.05 -5.30 7.94
CA SER A 122 -14.42 -5.29 7.46
C SER A 122 -14.62 -6.31 6.34
N SER A 123 -15.86 -6.77 6.18
CA SER A 123 -16.29 -7.60 5.05
C SER A 123 -16.54 -6.79 3.77
N GLN A 124 -16.35 -5.47 3.81
CA GLN A 124 -16.54 -4.58 2.66
C GLN A 124 -15.23 -3.92 2.27
N ALA A 125 -14.98 -3.86 0.96
CA ALA A 125 -13.91 -3.04 0.41
C ALA A 125 -14.30 -1.55 0.48
N PHE A 126 -13.30 -0.69 0.55
CA PHE A 126 -13.45 0.76 0.57
C PHE A 126 -12.59 1.42 -0.52
N VAL A 127 -12.84 2.69 -0.78
CA VAL A 127 -12.02 3.49 -1.71
C VAL A 127 -10.94 4.20 -0.89
N LEU A 128 -9.68 3.81 -1.09
CA LEU A 128 -8.53 4.50 -0.48
C LEU A 128 -8.21 5.78 -1.25
N VAL A 129 -8.29 5.73 -2.57
CA VAL A 129 -8.06 6.85 -3.48
C VAL A 129 -8.90 6.67 -4.74
N LYS A 130 -9.54 7.74 -5.21
CA LYS A 130 -10.20 7.73 -6.51
C LYS A 130 -9.14 7.77 -7.61
N VAL A 131 -9.03 6.67 -8.36
CA VAL A 131 -8.16 6.59 -9.54
C VAL A 131 -8.95 7.00 -10.76
N ASN A 132 -8.41 7.89 -11.59
CA ASN A 132 -9.05 8.36 -12.80
C ASN A 132 -9.11 7.26 -13.86
N GLU A 133 -10.04 7.38 -14.81
CA GLU A 133 -10.17 6.43 -15.92
C GLU A 133 -8.85 6.30 -16.70
N GLY A 134 -8.48 5.07 -17.02
CA GLY A 134 -7.22 4.74 -17.71
C GLY A 134 -5.97 4.85 -16.85
N ASP A 135 -6.07 5.35 -15.61
CA ASP A 135 -4.93 5.44 -14.67
C ASP A 135 -4.87 4.21 -13.75
N ARG A 136 -3.81 4.11 -12.98
CA ARG A 136 -3.62 3.07 -11.95
C ARG A 136 -2.73 3.54 -10.84
N LEU A 137 -2.99 3.06 -9.65
CA LEU A 137 -2.11 3.24 -8.49
C LEU A 137 -0.80 2.47 -8.71
N ILE A 138 0.33 3.11 -8.45
CA ILE A 138 1.66 2.50 -8.59
C ILE A 138 2.41 2.41 -7.27
N SER A 139 2.16 3.33 -6.34
CA SER A 139 2.86 3.37 -5.05
C SER A 139 1.92 3.76 -3.92
N VAL A 140 2.17 3.15 -2.77
CA VAL A 140 1.54 3.49 -1.49
C VAL A 140 2.63 3.48 -0.43
N GLY A 141 2.83 4.59 0.25
CA GLY A 141 3.82 4.74 1.30
C GLY A 141 3.21 5.29 2.58
N LEU A 142 3.74 4.88 3.73
CA LEU A 142 3.41 5.48 5.03
C LEU A 142 4.37 6.61 5.34
N THR A 143 3.85 7.67 5.91
CA THR A 143 4.64 8.81 6.36
C THR A 143 4.13 9.35 7.68
N ASP A 144 5.03 9.84 8.52
CA ASP A 144 4.75 10.45 9.81
C ASP A 144 4.76 11.99 9.76
N ASN A 145 4.76 12.56 8.55
CA ASN A 145 4.72 14.00 8.30
C ASN A 145 5.90 14.80 8.92
N LYS A 146 7.06 14.16 9.12
CA LYS A 146 8.23 14.79 9.73
C LYS A 146 9.29 15.10 8.69
N LYS A 147 9.29 16.32 8.14
CA LYS A 147 10.35 16.83 7.25
C LYS A 147 10.83 15.79 6.23
N LYS A 148 9.90 15.34 5.40
CA LYS A 148 10.18 14.38 4.33
C LYS A 148 10.06 15.03 2.97
N GLU A 149 10.65 14.41 2.00
CA GLU A 149 10.53 14.77 0.61
C GLU A 149 10.01 13.58 -0.19
N ILE A 150 9.36 13.90 -1.28
CA ILE A 150 8.81 12.95 -2.22
C ILE A 150 9.59 13.06 -3.52
N LEU A 151 10.02 11.93 -4.05
CA LEU A 151 10.63 11.81 -5.37
C LEU A 151 9.69 11.03 -6.27
N LEU A 152 9.36 11.59 -7.42
CA LEU A 152 8.67 10.88 -8.49
C LEU A 152 9.63 10.73 -9.67
N VAL A 153 9.62 9.56 -10.31
CA VAL A 153 10.46 9.25 -11.46
C VAL A 153 9.58 8.68 -12.58
N THR A 154 9.84 9.10 -13.83
CA THR A 154 9.06 8.65 -14.98
C THR A 154 9.82 7.65 -15.85
N ALA A 155 9.08 6.96 -16.73
CA ALA A 155 9.63 6.00 -17.69
C ALA A 155 10.59 6.64 -18.68
N MET A 156 10.40 7.92 -19.03
CA MET A 156 11.29 8.67 -19.93
C MET A 156 12.46 9.35 -19.19
N GLY A 157 12.69 9.03 -17.91
CA GLY A 157 13.85 9.50 -17.15
C GLY A 157 13.69 10.90 -16.55
N MET A 158 12.49 11.45 -16.53
CA MET A 158 12.21 12.69 -15.79
C MET A 158 12.06 12.39 -14.30
N ALA A 159 12.43 13.34 -13.46
CA ALA A 159 12.26 13.25 -12.02
C ALA A 159 11.86 14.60 -11.44
N ILE A 160 11.02 14.55 -10.40
CA ILE A 160 10.68 15.72 -9.59
C ILE A 160 10.85 15.38 -8.11
N ARG A 161 11.37 16.31 -7.35
CA ARG A 161 11.53 16.22 -5.90
C ARG A 161 10.89 17.45 -5.25
N PHE A 162 10.06 17.22 -4.25
CA PHE A 162 9.36 18.29 -3.53
C PHE A 162 9.09 17.88 -2.08
N LYS A 163 8.72 18.84 -1.24
CA LYS A 163 8.44 18.60 0.17
C LYS A 163 7.09 17.87 0.33
N GLU A 164 7.02 16.95 1.27
CA GLU A 164 5.78 16.27 1.61
C GLU A 164 4.68 17.27 2.05
N ASP A 165 5.06 18.36 2.73
CA ASP A 165 4.14 19.40 3.19
C ASP A 165 3.43 20.13 2.05
N ASP A 166 3.96 20.09 0.82
CA ASP A 166 3.30 20.66 -0.36
C ASP A 166 2.03 19.87 -0.73
N VAL A 167 1.88 18.64 -0.21
CA VAL A 167 0.69 17.81 -0.39
C VAL A 167 -0.12 17.83 0.90
N ARG A 168 -1.27 18.51 0.90
CA ARG A 168 -2.17 18.54 2.05
C ARG A 168 -2.95 17.23 2.19
N PRO A 169 -3.23 16.74 3.43
CA PRO A 169 -4.11 15.61 3.63
C PRO A 169 -5.51 15.85 3.04
N MET A 170 -6.07 14.83 2.42
CA MET A 170 -7.40 14.82 1.80
C MET A 170 -8.16 13.57 2.17
N GLY A 171 -9.49 13.63 2.17
CA GLY A 171 -10.37 12.50 2.46
C GLY A 171 -10.17 11.33 1.49
N LEU A 172 -10.57 10.14 1.90
CA LEU A 172 -10.28 8.88 1.19
C LEU A 172 -10.78 8.86 -0.26
N VAL A 173 -11.97 9.39 -0.53
CA VAL A 173 -12.58 9.35 -1.88
C VAL A 173 -12.03 10.40 -2.85
N ALA A 174 -11.11 11.28 -2.42
CA ALA A 174 -10.49 12.26 -3.30
C ALA A 174 -9.50 11.58 -4.26
N ALA A 175 -9.32 12.17 -5.45
CA ALA A 175 -8.34 11.71 -6.44
C ALA A 175 -6.91 12.21 -6.15
N GLY A 176 -6.79 13.26 -5.34
CA GLY A 176 -5.51 13.91 -5.08
C GLY A 176 -5.26 15.14 -5.96
N VAL A 177 -4.00 15.50 -6.06
CA VAL A 177 -3.49 16.63 -6.86
C VAL A 177 -2.46 16.13 -7.87
N ASN A 178 -2.16 16.94 -8.87
CA ASN A 178 -1.11 16.63 -9.81
C ASN A 178 0.26 16.85 -9.14
N GLY A 179 0.99 15.75 -8.91
CA GLY A 179 2.34 15.79 -8.34
C GLY A 179 3.42 16.04 -9.38
N MET A 180 3.15 15.66 -10.64
CA MET A 180 4.08 15.85 -11.74
C MET A 180 3.32 16.02 -13.06
N LYS A 181 3.64 17.09 -13.81
CA LYS A 181 3.14 17.23 -15.16
C LYS A 181 3.94 16.32 -16.09
N LEU A 182 3.26 15.41 -16.75
CA LEU A 182 3.86 14.46 -17.67
C LEU A 182 3.78 14.97 -19.12
N ASP A 183 4.78 14.62 -19.91
CA ASP A 183 4.73 14.75 -21.37
C ASP A 183 3.88 13.64 -21.97
N ASP A 184 3.49 13.80 -23.24
CA ASP A 184 2.72 12.80 -23.97
C ASP A 184 3.42 11.44 -23.94
N LYS A 185 2.67 10.39 -23.58
CA LYS A 185 3.12 8.99 -23.47
C LYS A 185 4.12 8.70 -22.34
N ASP A 186 4.45 9.68 -21.49
CA ASP A 186 5.24 9.40 -20.29
C ASP A 186 4.36 8.92 -19.14
N GLU A 187 4.94 8.18 -18.21
CA GLU A 187 4.25 7.69 -17.02
C GLU A 187 5.18 7.66 -15.82
N VAL A 188 4.65 7.91 -14.64
CA VAL A 188 5.37 7.72 -13.38
C VAL A 188 5.54 6.21 -13.14
N VAL A 189 6.77 5.78 -12.94
CA VAL A 189 7.15 4.37 -12.69
C VAL A 189 7.65 4.13 -11.29
N GLY A 190 7.99 5.19 -10.55
CA GLY A 190 8.46 5.10 -9.18
C GLY A 190 8.11 6.33 -8.36
N ALA A 191 7.83 6.09 -7.08
CA ALA A 191 7.62 7.13 -6.08
C ALA A 191 8.24 6.68 -4.76
N GLU A 192 9.01 7.56 -4.13
CA GLU A 192 9.70 7.28 -2.87
C GLU A 192 9.54 8.45 -1.90
N ILE A 193 9.48 8.13 -0.61
CA ILE A 193 9.41 9.09 0.49
C ILE A 193 10.68 8.93 1.32
N PHE A 194 11.41 10.00 1.54
CA PHE A 194 12.66 9.94 2.30
C PHE A 194 12.84 11.15 3.22
N PRO A 195 13.59 11.01 4.33
CA PRO A 195 13.86 12.11 5.22
C PRO A 195 14.66 13.22 4.52
N THR A 196 14.33 14.48 4.83
CA THR A 196 15.25 15.60 4.53
C THR A 196 16.42 15.57 5.52
N ASN A 197 17.63 15.67 4.99
CA ASN A 197 18.82 15.88 5.80
C ASN A 197 18.81 17.25 6.46
#